data_48a7f6db66dfebfe27984e4ace765261
#
_entry.id   48a7f6db66dfebfe27984e4ace765261
#
_cell.length_a   1.000
_cell.length_b   1.000
_cell.length_c   1.000
_cell.angle_alpha   90.00
_cell.angle_beta   90.00
_cell.angle_gamma   90.00
#
_symmetry.space_group_name_H-M   'P 1'
#
loop_
_entity.id
_entity.type
_entity.pdbx_description
1 polymer ?
#
loop_
_entity_poly.entity_id
_entity_poly.type
_entity_poly.pdbx_seq_one_letter_code
_entity_poly.pdbx_strand_id
1 'polypeptide(L)'
;RQYFGFPVTGGLMNLSTTNILRPRSLESTNHIYFRRFSLDKKLPEKTEYNVPLRLAIGVLSDKDGIIDLKAPVKMKGDEVKIINLGRIIFRVIGNLFVKAALSPFNLISQLQGVDEESLKQIGLDLTNESPDGKGLKSVDILTDILNKKPLLNLDLIYCINREKAIDSLGYIYTRNDFLRSTGTNVSDDKKIPDSTLVRFVLGKNPADSSLASGNAGALYVKYAGTERLNARLDSLSKLQAGFISNYLGVVRALPSGRFRILETTPDSLKPVSATPSFRMYLTEGGSQ
;
A
#
# COMPACT_ATOMS: atom_id res chain seq x y z
N ARG A 1 -4.26 9.84 33.11
CA ARG A 1 -4.54 10.26 31.71
C ARG A 1 -4.45 9.04 30.83
N GLN A 2 -5.53 8.72 30.13
CA GLN A 2 -5.60 7.62 29.16
C GLN A 2 -4.96 8.08 27.85
N TYR A 3 -3.76 7.59 27.54
CA TYR A 3 -3.01 8.03 26.36
C TYR A 3 -3.70 7.61 25.05
N PHE A 4 -4.25 6.40 24.97
CA PHE A 4 -4.79 5.82 23.74
C PHE A 4 -6.29 5.50 23.77
N GLY A 5 -6.94 5.58 24.93
CA GLY A 5 -8.37 5.32 25.09
C GLY A 5 -8.83 3.86 24.92
N PHE A 6 -7.90 2.92 25.02
CA PHE A 6 -8.21 1.50 25.04
C PHE A 6 -7.89 0.92 26.42
N PRO A 7 -8.86 0.35 27.13
CA PRO A 7 -8.59 -0.44 28.34
C PRO A 7 -7.76 -1.67 27.97
N VAL A 8 -6.75 -1.96 28.77
CA VAL A 8 -5.99 -3.20 28.67
C VAL A 8 -6.75 -4.28 29.44
N THR A 9 -7.15 -5.36 28.76
CA THR A 9 -7.93 -6.45 29.35
C THR A 9 -7.06 -7.65 29.74
N GLY A 10 -5.85 -7.73 29.20
CA GLY A 10 -4.95 -8.84 29.54
C GLY A 10 -3.56 -8.62 28.97
N GLY A 11 -2.66 -9.48 29.41
CA GLY A 11 -1.28 -9.52 28.98
C GLY A 11 -0.30 -9.41 30.13
N LEU A 12 0.96 -9.74 29.81
CA LEU A 12 2.10 -9.60 30.71
C LEU A 12 3.06 -8.60 30.09
N MET A 13 3.55 -7.66 30.89
CA MET A 13 4.61 -6.72 30.52
C MET A 13 5.82 -6.94 31.42
N ASN A 14 6.97 -7.19 30.82
CA ASN A 14 8.25 -7.19 31.49
C ASN A 14 9.08 -5.99 31.02
N LEU A 15 9.65 -5.27 31.96
CA LEU A 15 10.59 -4.18 31.70
C LEU A 15 11.92 -4.51 32.37
N SER A 16 12.96 -4.68 31.57
CA SER A 16 14.34 -4.77 32.01
C SER A 16 15.07 -3.48 31.67
N THR A 17 15.71 -2.86 32.68
CA THR A 17 16.38 -1.60 32.51
C THR A 17 17.80 -1.72 33.06
N THR A 18 18.79 -1.40 32.23
CA THR A 18 20.19 -1.29 32.62
C THR A 18 20.60 0.18 32.48
N ASN A 19 21.07 0.77 33.59
CA ASN A 19 21.44 2.16 33.63
C ASN A 19 22.94 2.31 33.90
N ILE A 20 23.62 3.11 33.09
CA ILE A 20 25.01 3.53 33.29
C ILE A 20 24.99 5.02 33.56
N LEU A 21 25.24 5.39 34.81
CA LEU A 21 25.30 6.77 35.25
C LEU A 21 26.78 7.21 35.36
N ARG A 22 27.12 8.32 34.70
CA ARG A 22 28.41 8.99 34.80
C ARG A 22 28.18 10.47 35.17
N PRO A 23 29.18 11.18 35.67
CA PRO A 23 29.04 12.62 35.85
C PRO A 23 28.56 13.28 34.53
N ARG A 24 27.38 13.90 34.51
CA ARG A 24 26.76 14.56 33.36
C ARG A 24 26.32 13.64 32.20
N SER A 25 26.20 12.34 32.39
CA SER A 25 25.60 11.48 31.36
C SER A 25 24.89 10.29 31.97
N LEU A 26 23.75 9.93 31.37
CA LEU A 26 22.99 8.71 31.65
C LEU A 26 22.78 7.96 30.36
N GLU A 27 23.20 6.72 30.32
CA GLU A 27 22.83 5.77 29.26
C GLU A 27 21.93 4.71 29.89
N SER A 28 20.71 4.59 29.36
CA SER A 28 19.73 3.61 29.80
C SER A 28 19.37 2.70 28.64
N THR A 29 19.58 1.41 28.79
CA THR A 29 19.11 0.38 27.87
C THR A 29 17.87 -0.26 28.45
N ASN A 30 16.73 -0.07 27.77
CA ASN A 30 15.44 -0.56 28.21
C ASN A 30 14.97 -1.62 27.24
N HIS A 31 14.62 -2.79 27.76
CA HIS A 31 14.06 -3.89 27.03
C HIS A 31 12.66 -4.15 27.55
N ILE A 32 11.67 -3.96 26.69
CA ILE A 32 10.25 -4.04 27.05
C ILE A 32 9.64 -5.18 26.25
N TYR A 33 9.01 -6.08 26.96
CA TYR A 33 8.47 -7.29 26.44
C TYR A 33 7.00 -7.41 26.83
N PHE A 34 6.09 -7.44 25.82
CA PHE A 34 4.68 -7.70 26.02
C PHE A 34 4.32 -9.07 25.47
N ARG A 35 3.55 -9.83 26.23
CA ARG A 35 3.03 -11.14 25.82
C ARG A 35 1.52 -11.14 25.97
N ARG A 36 0.82 -11.61 24.92
CA ARG A 36 -0.66 -11.74 24.90
C ARG A 36 -1.36 -10.43 25.29
N PHE A 37 -0.85 -9.32 24.75
CA PHE A 37 -1.40 -8.01 25.04
C PHE A 37 -2.77 -7.85 24.36
N SER A 38 -3.82 -7.69 25.16
CA SER A 38 -5.20 -7.57 24.68
C SER A 38 -5.84 -6.27 25.12
N LEU A 39 -6.65 -5.72 24.23
CA LEU A 39 -7.36 -4.45 24.41
C LEU A 39 -8.85 -4.65 24.31
N ASP A 40 -9.60 -3.93 25.11
CA ASP A 40 -11.06 -3.81 24.99
C ASP A 40 -11.43 -2.82 23.86
N LYS A 41 -12.73 -2.57 23.70
CA LYS A 41 -13.23 -1.55 22.78
C LYS A 41 -12.73 -0.18 23.19
N LYS A 42 -12.51 0.67 22.18
CA LYS A 42 -12.09 2.05 22.40
C LYS A 42 -13.16 2.80 23.20
N LEU A 43 -12.73 3.51 24.23
CA LEU A 43 -13.62 4.37 25.02
C LEU A 43 -13.97 5.64 24.21
N PRO A 44 -15.20 6.19 24.38
CA PRO A 44 -15.64 7.37 23.65
C PRO A 44 -14.97 8.68 24.12
N GLU A 45 -14.17 8.65 25.18
CA GLU A 45 -13.50 9.81 25.76
C GLU A 45 -12.42 10.38 24.86
N LYS A 46 -12.17 11.69 24.96
CA LYS A 46 -11.06 12.36 24.27
C LYS A 46 -9.73 11.83 24.80
N THR A 47 -8.95 11.25 23.90
CA THR A 47 -7.62 10.70 24.20
C THR A 47 -6.52 11.61 23.66
N GLU A 48 -5.34 11.53 24.24
CA GLU A 48 -4.18 12.29 23.76
C GLU A 48 -3.81 11.92 22.34
N TYR A 49 -3.94 10.62 21.98
CA TYR A 49 -3.67 10.10 20.65
C TYR A 49 -4.89 9.32 20.11
N ASN A 50 -5.45 9.80 19.00
CA ASN A 50 -6.51 9.10 18.29
C ASN A 50 -5.92 8.22 17.17
N VAL A 51 -5.29 7.12 17.55
CA VAL A 51 -4.60 6.21 16.61
C VAL A 51 -5.21 4.81 16.67
N PRO A 52 -5.14 4.02 15.57
CA PRO A 52 -5.59 2.62 15.55
C PRO A 52 -4.57 1.73 16.32
N LEU A 53 -4.68 1.70 17.64
CA LEU A 53 -3.71 1.02 18.50
C LEU A 53 -3.62 -0.49 18.23
N ARG A 54 -4.72 -1.13 17.83
CA ARG A 54 -4.72 -2.56 17.47
C ARG A 54 -3.87 -2.83 16.23
N LEU A 55 -3.92 -1.93 15.23
CA LEU A 55 -3.03 -1.99 14.07
C LEU A 55 -1.56 -1.87 14.51
N ALA A 56 -1.25 -0.94 15.43
CA ALA A 56 0.09 -0.79 15.96
C ALA A 56 0.58 -2.08 16.68
N ILE A 57 -0.28 -2.72 17.47
CA ILE A 57 0.00 -4.01 18.10
C ILE A 57 0.30 -5.05 17.03
N GLY A 58 -0.52 -5.17 15.99
CA GLY A 58 -0.31 -6.10 14.89
C GLY A 58 1.03 -5.88 14.18
N VAL A 59 1.41 -4.62 13.92
CA VAL A 59 2.69 -4.26 13.29
C VAL A 59 3.88 -4.61 14.19
N LEU A 60 3.77 -4.38 15.49
CA LEU A 60 4.87 -4.60 16.45
C LEU A 60 4.99 -6.04 16.92
N SER A 61 3.89 -6.81 16.93
CA SER A 61 3.88 -8.21 17.37
C SER A 61 4.58 -9.12 16.37
N ASP A 62 5.18 -10.17 16.87
CA ASP A 62 5.63 -11.32 16.08
C ASP A 62 4.49 -12.35 15.84
N LYS A 63 4.83 -13.52 15.29
CA LYS A 63 3.89 -14.61 15.02
C LYS A 63 3.22 -15.21 16.28
N ASP A 64 3.85 -15.05 17.42
CA ASP A 64 3.39 -15.57 18.72
C ASP A 64 2.65 -14.50 19.53
N GLY A 65 2.38 -13.32 18.93
CA GLY A 65 1.72 -12.19 19.56
C GLY A 65 2.60 -11.49 20.60
N ILE A 66 3.91 -11.62 20.46
CA ILE A 66 4.90 -11.03 21.34
C ILE A 66 5.38 -9.71 20.76
N ILE A 67 5.41 -8.65 21.56
CA ILE A 67 6.02 -7.38 21.22
C ILE A 67 7.32 -7.27 22.02
N ASP A 68 8.44 -7.21 21.30
CA ASP A 68 9.78 -7.06 21.86
C ASP A 68 10.39 -5.74 21.42
N LEU A 69 10.55 -4.81 22.35
CA LEU A 69 10.99 -3.44 22.06
C LEU A 69 12.27 -3.11 22.83
N LYS A 70 13.22 -2.54 22.10
CA LYS A 70 14.41 -1.93 22.69
C LYS A 70 14.27 -0.40 22.63
N ALA A 71 14.29 0.25 23.80
CA ALA A 71 14.16 1.69 23.94
C ALA A 71 15.40 2.28 24.62
N PRO A 72 16.51 2.49 23.88
CA PRO A 72 17.69 3.14 24.44
C PRO A 72 17.40 4.61 24.72
N VAL A 73 17.81 5.08 25.88
CA VAL A 73 17.71 6.49 26.27
C VAL A 73 19.12 6.99 26.63
N LYS A 74 19.54 8.08 25.99
CA LYS A 74 20.81 8.76 26.30
C LYS A 74 20.53 10.19 26.69
N MET A 75 21.05 10.59 27.85
CA MET A 75 20.95 11.96 28.38
C MET A 75 22.35 12.49 28.68
N LYS A 76 22.59 13.78 28.40
CA LYS A 76 23.86 14.46 28.64
C LYS A 76 23.62 15.82 29.30
N GLY A 77 24.61 16.28 30.10
CA GLY A 77 24.59 17.59 30.69
C GLY A 77 23.69 17.66 31.93
N ASP A 78 23.16 18.87 32.20
CA ASP A 78 22.32 19.15 33.38
C ASP A 78 20.91 18.54 33.30
N GLU A 79 20.56 17.92 32.16
CA GLU A 79 19.30 17.20 31.95
C GLU A 79 19.26 15.85 32.67
N VAL A 80 20.36 15.37 33.21
CA VAL A 80 20.47 14.08 33.90
C VAL A 80 19.75 14.11 35.25
N LYS A 81 18.41 14.08 35.20
CA LYS A 81 17.56 13.92 36.39
C LYS A 81 16.87 12.54 36.31
N ILE A 82 17.33 11.63 37.17
CA ILE A 82 16.81 10.23 37.23
C ILE A 82 15.31 10.19 37.51
N ILE A 83 14.75 11.23 38.13
CA ILE A 83 13.36 11.33 38.59
C ILE A 83 12.33 11.16 37.42
N ASN A 84 12.73 11.40 36.17
CA ASN A 84 11.85 11.37 35.01
C ASN A 84 12.14 10.21 34.02
N LEU A 85 13.07 9.31 34.32
CA LEU A 85 13.47 8.24 33.39
C LEU A 85 12.29 7.35 32.95
N GLY A 86 11.45 6.94 33.90
CA GLY A 86 10.25 6.17 33.59
C GLY A 86 9.31 6.88 32.60
N ARG A 87 9.06 8.18 32.80
CA ARG A 87 8.24 8.99 31.89
C ARG A 87 8.84 9.07 30.48
N ILE A 88 10.16 9.19 30.39
CA ILE A 88 10.87 9.23 29.10
C ILE A 88 10.74 7.88 28.38
N ILE A 89 10.96 6.78 29.09
CA ILE A 89 10.81 5.42 28.54
C ILE A 89 9.37 5.23 28.00
N PHE A 90 8.34 5.56 28.81
CA PHE A 90 6.96 5.44 28.37
C PHE A 90 6.61 6.35 27.18
N ARG A 91 7.23 7.55 27.09
CA ARG A 91 7.07 8.43 25.92
C ARG A 91 7.70 7.82 24.67
N VAL A 92 8.88 7.22 24.77
CA VAL A 92 9.54 6.52 23.64
C VAL A 92 8.68 5.36 23.14
N ILE A 93 8.14 4.56 24.07
CA ILE A 93 7.23 3.46 23.74
C ILE A 93 5.96 3.99 23.05
N GLY A 94 5.32 5.00 23.65
CA GLY A 94 4.12 5.64 23.10
C GLY A 94 4.34 6.14 21.68
N ASN A 95 5.44 6.82 21.42
CA ASN A 95 5.81 7.31 20.10
C ASN A 95 6.01 6.16 19.10
N LEU A 96 6.57 5.02 19.52
CA LEU A 96 6.72 3.85 18.66
C LEU A 96 5.35 3.26 18.26
N PHE A 97 4.41 3.16 19.20
CA PHE A 97 3.05 2.73 18.90
C PHE A 97 2.33 3.72 17.97
N VAL A 98 2.49 5.01 18.20
CA VAL A 98 1.93 6.05 17.30
C VAL A 98 2.52 5.90 15.90
N LYS A 99 3.82 5.73 15.77
CA LYS A 99 4.50 5.52 14.48
C LYS A 99 4.01 4.25 13.80
N ALA A 100 3.88 3.15 14.52
CA ALA A 100 3.38 1.89 13.99
C ALA A 100 1.92 1.99 13.50
N ALA A 101 1.10 2.78 14.20
CA ALA A 101 -0.30 3.01 13.83
C ALA A 101 -0.47 3.93 12.62
N LEU A 102 0.32 5.02 12.54
CA LEU A 102 0.16 6.04 11.49
C LEU A 102 0.98 5.76 10.22
N SER A 103 2.06 5.02 10.35
CA SER A 103 2.97 4.73 9.24
C SER A 103 3.43 3.27 9.28
N PRO A 104 2.51 2.30 9.18
CA PRO A 104 2.84 0.89 9.34
C PRO A 104 3.84 0.39 8.30
N PHE A 105 3.69 0.79 7.03
CA PHE A 105 4.62 0.42 5.96
C PHE A 105 6.02 1.00 6.16
N ASN A 106 6.13 2.24 6.67
CA ASN A 106 7.42 2.85 6.98
C ASN A 106 8.17 2.04 8.06
N LEU A 107 7.48 1.64 9.11
CA LEU A 107 8.09 0.84 10.16
C LEU A 107 8.50 -0.55 9.65
N ILE A 108 7.64 -1.19 8.87
CA ILE A 108 7.91 -2.50 8.27
C ILE A 108 9.08 -2.41 7.29
N SER A 109 9.12 -1.40 6.44
CA SER A 109 10.19 -1.13 5.49
C SER A 109 11.55 -1.02 6.18
N GLN A 110 11.62 -0.24 7.28
CA GLN A 110 12.82 -0.12 8.10
C GLN A 110 13.26 -1.44 8.74
N LEU A 111 12.31 -2.25 9.22
CA LEU A 111 12.59 -3.54 9.85
C LEU A 111 13.02 -4.62 8.86
N GLN A 112 12.53 -4.57 7.61
CA GLN A 112 12.80 -5.58 6.57
C GLN A 112 13.87 -5.13 5.56
N GLY A 113 14.29 -3.86 5.59
CA GLY A 113 15.27 -3.32 4.63
C GLY A 113 14.74 -3.24 3.19
N VAL A 114 13.43 -3.02 3.02
CA VAL A 114 12.77 -2.90 1.72
C VAL A 114 12.26 -1.48 1.49
N ASP A 115 12.05 -1.11 0.23
CA ASP A 115 11.51 0.20 -0.11
C ASP A 115 10.04 0.34 0.33
N GLU A 116 9.70 1.43 1.03
CA GLU A 116 8.35 1.70 1.54
C GLU A 116 7.33 1.84 0.42
N GLU A 117 7.67 2.51 -0.68
CA GLU A 117 6.73 2.74 -1.79
C GLU A 117 6.36 1.42 -2.49
N SER A 118 7.29 0.48 -2.56
CA SER A 118 7.02 -0.86 -3.08
C SER A 118 6.01 -1.65 -2.25
N LEU A 119 5.88 -1.31 -0.95
CA LEU A 119 4.89 -1.92 -0.06
C LEU A 119 3.53 -1.23 -0.08
N LYS A 120 3.41 -0.04 -0.68
CA LYS A 120 2.16 0.73 -0.72
C LYS A 120 1.37 0.55 -1.99
N GLN A 121 2.04 0.19 -3.08
CA GLN A 121 1.41 0.14 -4.39
C GLN A 121 1.99 -0.96 -5.28
N ILE A 122 1.11 -1.68 -5.96
CA ILE A 122 1.44 -2.61 -7.04
C ILE A 122 1.04 -1.94 -8.35
N GLY A 123 2.02 -1.64 -9.20
CA GLY A 123 1.77 -1.15 -10.56
C GLY A 123 1.20 -2.26 -11.44
N LEU A 124 0.26 -1.89 -12.29
CA LEU A 124 -0.36 -2.76 -13.28
C LEU A 124 -0.23 -2.13 -14.66
N ASP A 125 -0.54 -2.87 -15.69
CA ASP A 125 -0.53 -2.41 -17.06
C ASP A 125 -1.95 -2.41 -17.65
N LEU A 126 -2.22 -1.55 -18.65
CA LEU A 126 -3.49 -1.50 -19.37
C LEU A 126 -3.69 -2.67 -20.36
N THR A 127 -2.63 -3.38 -20.66
CA THR A 127 -2.64 -4.48 -21.64
C THR A 127 -2.49 -5.85 -21.00
N ASN A 128 -1.91 -5.92 -19.81
CA ASN A 128 -1.59 -7.17 -19.10
C ASN A 128 -2.52 -7.43 -17.92
N GLU A 129 -2.82 -8.69 -17.68
CA GLU A 129 -3.65 -9.13 -16.56
C GLU A 129 -2.86 -9.29 -15.27
N SER A 130 -1.55 -9.54 -15.38
CA SER A 130 -0.64 -9.72 -14.25
C SER A 130 0.20 -8.47 -13.99
N PRO A 131 0.59 -8.20 -12.73
CA PRO A 131 1.65 -7.25 -12.43
C PRO A 131 2.98 -7.64 -13.09
N ASP A 132 3.86 -6.68 -13.22
CA ASP A 132 5.24 -6.95 -13.60
C ASP A 132 6.02 -7.68 -12.47
N GLY A 133 7.26 -8.07 -12.76
CA GLY A 133 8.10 -8.78 -11.79
C GLY A 133 8.42 -7.98 -10.53
N LYS A 134 8.33 -6.64 -10.57
CA LYS A 134 8.49 -5.79 -9.37
C LYS A 134 7.22 -5.83 -8.52
N GLY A 135 6.06 -5.72 -9.15
CA GLY A 135 4.76 -5.82 -8.47
C GLY A 135 4.59 -7.16 -7.78
N LEU A 136 4.94 -8.27 -8.44
CA LEU A 136 4.90 -9.60 -7.83
C LEU A 136 5.84 -9.74 -6.63
N LYS A 137 7.06 -9.20 -6.70
CA LYS A 137 7.98 -9.17 -5.55
C LYS A 137 7.40 -8.41 -4.36
N SER A 138 6.70 -7.30 -4.60
CA SER A 138 6.02 -6.54 -3.53
C SER A 138 4.94 -7.38 -2.86
N VAL A 139 4.16 -8.12 -3.64
CA VAL A 139 3.14 -9.06 -3.12
C VAL A 139 3.80 -10.17 -2.29
N ASP A 140 4.92 -10.72 -2.76
CA ASP A 140 5.67 -11.76 -2.05
C ASP A 140 6.15 -11.27 -0.67
N ILE A 141 6.80 -10.11 -0.63
CA ILE A 141 7.30 -9.50 0.61
C ILE A 141 6.14 -9.27 1.58
N LEU A 142 5.01 -8.71 1.11
CA LEU A 142 3.85 -8.46 1.96
C LEU A 142 3.26 -9.75 2.49
N THR A 143 3.18 -10.80 1.68
CA THR A 143 2.67 -12.09 2.12
C THR A 143 3.56 -12.71 3.19
N ASP A 144 4.88 -12.63 3.03
CA ASP A 144 5.83 -13.10 4.03
C ASP A 144 5.71 -12.31 5.35
N ILE A 145 5.43 -11.01 5.27
CA ILE A 145 5.17 -10.18 6.44
C ILE A 145 3.87 -10.60 7.12
N LEU A 146 2.79 -10.77 6.35
CA LEU A 146 1.48 -11.18 6.88
C LEU A 146 1.56 -12.56 7.55
N ASN A 147 2.29 -13.50 6.98
CA ASN A 147 2.50 -14.81 7.59
C ASN A 147 3.22 -14.73 8.94
N LYS A 148 4.12 -13.77 9.12
CA LYS A 148 4.80 -13.51 10.40
C LYS A 148 3.99 -12.64 11.36
N LYS A 149 2.88 -12.03 10.92
CA LYS A 149 2.07 -11.06 11.66
C LYS A 149 0.58 -11.41 11.58
N PRO A 150 0.12 -12.40 12.36
CA PRO A 150 -1.24 -12.94 12.28
C PRO A 150 -2.33 -11.91 12.61
N LEU A 151 -2.00 -10.84 13.32
CA LEU A 151 -2.92 -9.77 13.70
C LEU A 151 -3.09 -8.68 12.62
N LEU A 152 -2.47 -8.84 11.44
CA LEU A 152 -2.62 -7.92 10.32
C LEU A 152 -3.41 -8.55 9.18
N ASN A 153 -4.23 -7.76 8.53
CA ASN A 153 -4.87 -8.05 7.25
C ASN A 153 -4.41 -7.07 6.18
N LEU A 154 -4.63 -7.42 4.93
CA LEU A 154 -4.27 -6.63 3.76
C LEU A 154 -5.53 -6.23 2.98
N ASP A 155 -5.76 -4.95 2.81
CA ASP A 155 -6.75 -4.43 1.89
C ASP A 155 -6.05 -3.90 0.63
N LEU A 156 -6.51 -4.36 -0.53
CA LEU A 156 -6.04 -3.93 -1.84
C LEU A 156 -7.15 -3.14 -2.51
N ILE A 157 -6.90 -1.88 -2.83
CA ILE A 157 -7.85 -1.00 -3.50
C ILE A 157 -7.41 -0.82 -4.94
N TYR A 158 -8.26 -1.24 -5.89
CA TYR A 158 -8.00 -1.01 -7.30
C TYR A 158 -8.18 0.47 -7.65
N CYS A 159 -7.16 1.08 -8.22
CA CYS A 159 -7.10 2.51 -8.52
C CYS A 159 -6.78 2.72 -10.00
N ILE A 160 -7.66 3.44 -10.72
CA ILE A 160 -7.46 3.83 -12.12
C ILE A 160 -8.19 5.15 -12.40
N ASN A 161 -7.55 6.07 -13.10
CA ASN A 161 -8.27 7.19 -13.71
C ASN A 161 -8.88 6.71 -15.03
N ARG A 162 -10.19 6.43 -15.01
CA ARG A 162 -10.89 5.79 -16.13
C ARG A 162 -10.84 6.63 -17.41
N GLU A 163 -11.00 7.94 -17.31
CA GLU A 163 -10.95 8.84 -18.45
C GLU A 163 -9.58 8.79 -19.14
N LYS A 164 -8.51 8.99 -18.38
CA LYS A 164 -7.14 8.91 -18.91
C LYS A 164 -6.79 7.51 -19.43
N ALA A 165 -7.34 6.46 -18.82
CA ALA A 165 -7.13 5.09 -19.25
C ALA A 165 -7.80 4.80 -20.59
N ILE A 166 -9.01 5.35 -20.81
CA ILE A 166 -9.70 5.28 -22.11
C ILE A 166 -8.88 5.95 -23.19
N ASP A 167 -8.35 7.15 -22.94
CA ASP A 167 -7.48 7.86 -23.90
C ASP A 167 -6.24 7.05 -24.24
N SER A 168 -5.58 6.49 -23.21
CA SER A 168 -4.40 5.64 -23.38
C SER A 168 -4.70 4.36 -24.17
N LEU A 169 -5.82 3.69 -23.87
CA LEU A 169 -6.26 2.52 -24.61
C LEU A 169 -6.63 2.86 -26.06
N GLY A 170 -7.29 4.00 -26.30
CA GLY A 170 -7.58 4.50 -27.65
C GLY A 170 -6.31 4.62 -28.48
N TYR A 171 -5.26 5.23 -27.92
CA TYR A 171 -3.94 5.29 -28.56
C TYR A 171 -3.35 3.89 -28.81
N ILE A 172 -3.33 3.03 -27.80
CA ILE A 172 -2.77 1.67 -27.90
C ILE A 172 -3.47 0.86 -29.01
N TYR A 173 -4.81 0.89 -29.07
CA TYR A 173 -5.56 0.19 -30.09
C TYR A 173 -5.29 0.75 -31.49
N THR A 174 -5.29 2.07 -31.65
CA THR A 174 -5.01 2.72 -32.93
C THR A 174 -3.59 2.41 -33.41
N ARG A 175 -2.61 2.51 -32.52
CA ARG A 175 -1.21 2.16 -32.80
C ARG A 175 -1.08 0.70 -33.24
N ASN A 176 -1.71 -0.23 -32.52
CA ASN A 176 -1.63 -1.65 -32.83
C ASN A 176 -2.27 -1.98 -34.19
N ASP A 177 -3.38 -1.35 -34.52
CA ASP A 177 -4.03 -1.50 -35.83
C ASP A 177 -3.18 -0.91 -36.97
N PHE A 178 -2.51 0.23 -36.73
CA PHE A 178 -1.55 0.79 -37.67
C PHE A 178 -0.38 -0.19 -37.91
N LEU A 179 0.26 -0.70 -36.85
CA LEU A 179 1.39 -1.63 -36.96
C LEU A 179 0.99 -2.92 -37.71
N ARG A 180 -0.18 -3.49 -37.41
CA ARG A 180 -0.71 -4.64 -38.16
C ARG A 180 -0.89 -4.32 -39.63
N SER A 181 -1.41 -3.12 -39.96
CA SER A 181 -1.63 -2.73 -41.35
C SER A 181 -0.35 -2.53 -42.16
N THR A 182 0.79 -2.25 -41.47
CA THR A 182 2.11 -2.09 -42.10
C THR A 182 2.97 -3.37 -42.04
N GLY A 183 2.41 -4.46 -41.50
CA GLY A 183 3.17 -5.73 -41.33
C GLY A 183 4.25 -5.67 -40.24
N THR A 184 4.19 -4.63 -39.36
CA THR A 184 5.15 -4.44 -38.28
C THR A 184 4.68 -5.20 -37.01
N ASN A 185 5.63 -5.77 -36.26
CA ASN A 185 5.27 -6.47 -35.03
C ASN A 185 4.71 -5.51 -33.98
N VAL A 186 3.58 -5.87 -33.38
CA VAL A 186 2.87 -5.08 -32.37
C VAL A 186 3.67 -4.98 -31.05
N SER A 187 4.53 -5.94 -30.78
CA SER A 187 5.40 -5.96 -29.56
C SER A 187 6.58 -4.98 -29.63
N ASP A 188 6.78 -4.32 -30.78
CA ASP A 188 7.79 -3.27 -30.89
C ASP A 188 7.34 -2.01 -30.12
N ASP A 189 8.08 -1.63 -29.05
CA ASP A 189 7.79 -0.48 -28.20
C ASP A 189 8.01 0.88 -28.89
N LYS A 190 8.19 0.87 -30.20
CA LYS A 190 8.43 2.06 -31.00
C LYS A 190 7.25 3.04 -30.92
N LYS A 191 7.52 4.22 -30.41
CA LYS A 191 6.55 5.30 -30.35
C LYS A 191 6.24 5.79 -31.77
N ILE A 192 4.98 5.71 -32.17
CA ILE A 192 4.51 6.21 -33.48
C ILE A 192 4.10 7.69 -33.31
N PRO A 193 4.57 8.61 -34.17
CA PRO A 193 4.15 10.01 -34.12
C PRO A 193 2.64 10.17 -34.32
N ASP A 194 2.01 11.05 -33.56
CA ASP A 194 0.57 11.33 -33.66
C ASP A 194 0.14 11.71 -35.08
N SER A 195 0.93 12.50 -35.81
CA SER A 195 0.66 12.85 -37.19
C SER A 195 0.50 11.66 -38.12
N THR A 196 1.22 10.57 -37.87
CA THR A 196 1.12 9.32 -38.62
C THR A 196 -0.16 8.58 -38.28
N LEU A 197 -0.48 8.45 -36.99
CA LEU A 197 -1.70 7.76 -36.53
C LEU A 197 -2.97 8.55 -36.92
N VAL A 198 -2.95 9.87 -36.82
CA VAL A 198 -4.06 10.73 -37.27
C VAL A 198 -4.31 10.52 -38.76
N ARG A 199 -3.27 10.56 -39.61
CA ARG A 199 -3.39 10.29 -41.06
C ARG A 199 -3.95 8.90 -41.33
N PHE A 200 -3.52 7.89 -40.59
CA PHE A 200 -4.03 6.51 -40.71
C PHE A 200 -5.52 6.44 -40.39
N VAL A 201 -5.97 7.04 -39.29
CA VAL A 201 -7.40 7.05 -38.92
C VAL A 201 -8.23 7.80 -39.92
N LEU A 202 -7.79 8.99 -40.36
CA LEU A 202 -8.49 9.80 -41.36
C LEU A 202 -8.54 9.11 -42.75
N GLY A 203 -7.52 8.33 -43.09
CA GLY A 203 -7.55 7.53 -44.31
C GLY A 203 -8.64 6.45 -44.30
N LYS A 204 -9.04 5.97 -43.09
CA LYS A 204 -10.15 5.02 -42.91
C LYS A 204 -11.51 5.73 -42.73
N ASN A 205 -11.53 6.87 -42.02
CA ASN A 205 -12.74 7.62 -41.68
C ASN A 205 -12.56 9.14 -41.98
N PRO A 206 -12.66 9.59 -43.22
CA PRO A 206 -12.45 10.99 -43.61
C PRO A 206 -13.40 12.01 -42.95
N ALA A 207 -14.60 11.56 -42.56
CA ALA A 207 -15.60 12.36 -41.85
C ALA A 207 -15.13 12.89 -40.48
N ASP A 208 -14.11 12.26 -39.90
CA ASP A 208 -13.59 12.60 -38.55
C ASP A 208 -12.53 13.72 -38.58
N SER A 209 -12.35 14.40 -39.70
CA SER A 209 -11.34 15.48 -39.88
C SER A 209 -11.47 16.63 -38.88
N SER A 210 -12.70 16.95 -38.44
CA SER A 210 -12.95 17.98 -37.43
C SER A 210 -12.35 17.65 -36.06
N LEU A 211 -12.27 16.37 -35.69
CA LEU A 211 -11.67 15.92 -34.45
C LEU A 211 -10.14 15.94 -34.48
N ALA A 212 -9.56 15.76 -35.66
CA ALA A 212 -8.11 15.71 -35.82
C ALA A 212 -7.42 17.08 -35.58
N SER A 213 -8.14 18.20 -35.76
CA SER A 213 -7.61 19.55 -35.58
C SER A 213 -7.53 19.98 -34.09
N GLY A 214 -8.20 19.27 -33.14
CA GLY A 214 -8.31 19.68 -31.75
C GLY A 214 -7.65 18.73 -30.73
N ASN A 215 -7.91 17.45 -30.84
CA ASN A 215 -7.47 16.47 -29.86
C ASN A 215 -7.30 15.08 -30.48
N ALA A 216 -6.06 14.67 -30.73
CA ALA A 216 -5.75 13.36 -31.28
C ALA A 216 -6.27 12.20 -30.39
N GLY A 217 -6.29 12.37 -29.06
CA GLY A 217 -6.82 11.38 -28.12
C GLY A 217 -8.30 11.08 -28.38
N ALA A 218 -9.13 12.13 -28.54
CA ALA A 218 -10.55 11.94 -28.85
C ALA A 218 -10.78 11.20 -30.18
N LEU A 219 -9.93 11.47 -31.19
CA LEU A 219 -9.95 10.76 -32.46
C LEU A 219 -9.64 9.27 -32.28
N TYR A 220 -8.64 8.92 -31.48
CA TYR A 220 -8.26 7.53 -31.21
C TYR A 220 -9.34 6.78 -30.43
N VAL A 221 -9.95 7.43 -29.44
CA VAL A 221 -11.07 6.86 -28.65
C VAL A 221 -12.26 6.58 -29.56
N LYS A 222 -12.61 7.53 -30.44
CA LYS A 222 -13.69 7.34 -31.41
C LYS A 222 -13.39 6.21 -32.40
N TYR A 223 -12.18 6.15 -32.94
CA TYR A 223 -11.73 5.10 -33.85
C TYR A 223 -11.77 3.72 -33.20
N ALA A 224 -11.26 3.58 -31.98
CA ALA A 224 -11.25 2.32 -31.24
C ALA A 224 -12.64 1.89 -30.73
N GLY A 225 -13.58 2.83 -30.59
CA GLY A 225 -14.95 2.64 -30.11
C GLY A 225 -15.05 2.74 -28.58
N THR A 226 -15.70 3.79 -28.08
CA THR A 226 -15.81 4.09 -26.64
C THR A 226 -16.39 2.93 -25.82
N GLU A 227 -17.45 2.27 -26.32
CA GLU A 227 -18.07 1.13 -25.65
C GLU A 227 -17.11 -0.04 -25.52
N ARG A 228 -16.37 -0.35 -26.59
CA ARG A 228 -15.34 -1.40 -26.58
C ARG A 228 -14.24 -1.12 -25.57
N LEU A 229 -13.77 0.13 -25.49
CA LEU A 229 -12.74 0.54 -24.53
C LEU A 229 -13.23 0.43 -23.09
N ASN A 230 -14.48 0.84 -22.82
CA ASN A 230 -15.09 0.69 -21.51
C ASN A 230 -15.25 -0.78 -21.11
N ALA A 231 -15.76 -1.62 -22.00
CA ALA A 231 -15.89 -3.06 -21.76
C ALA A 231 -14.52 -3.72 -21.49
N ARG A 232 -13.46 -3.26 -22.20
CA ARG A 232 -12.10 -3.76 -21.97
C ARG A 232 -11.60 -3.37 -20.58
N LEU A 233 -11.81 -2.13 -20.12
CA LEU A 233 -11.42 -1.70 -18.78
C LEU A 233 -12.14 -2.48 -17.68
N ASP A 234 -13.45 -2.71 -17.85
CA ASP A 234 -14.25 -3.50 -16.90
C ASP A 234 -13.80 -4.96 -16.84
N SER A 235 -13.48 -5.55 -17.98
CA SER A 235 -12.90 -6.89 -18.04
C SER A 235 -11.52 -6.94 -17.43
N LEU A 236 -10.66 -5.98 -17.75
CA LEU A 236 -9.28 -5.91 -17.25
C LEU A 236 -9.21 -5.80 -15.73
N SER A 237 -10.04 -4.92 -15.13
CA SER A 237 -10.06 -4.75 -13.67
C SER A 237 -10.42 -6.07 -12.96
N LYS A 238 -11.41 -6.81 -13.49
CA LYS A 238 -11.81 -8.12 -12.96
C LYS A 238 -10.70 -9.17 -13.10
N LEU A 239 -10.05 -9.21 -14.27
CA LEU A 239 -8.96 -10.15 -14.54
C LEU A 239 -7.75 -9.87 -13.63
N GLN A 240 -7.37 -8.61 -13.47
CA GLN A 240 -6.28 -8.20 -12.59
C GLN A 240 -6.59 -8.48 -11.12
N ALA A 241 -7.83 -8.19 -10.67
CA ALA A 241 -8.28 -8.54 -9.32
C ALA A 241 -8.30 -10.07 -9.11
N GLY A 242 -8.80 -10.82 -10.07
CA GLY A 242 -8.79 -12.27 -10.05
C GLY A 242 -7.39 -12.87 -10.00
N PHE A 243 -6.46 -12.33 -10.79
CA PHE A 243 -5.06 -12.74 -10.77
C PHE A 243 -4.44 -12.56 -9.37
N ILE A 244 -4.55 -11.36 -8.78
CA ILE A 244 -4.00 -11.08 -7.45
C ILE A 244 -4.66 -11.94 -6.37
N SER A 245 -5.99 -12.11 -6.44
CA SER A 245 -6.71 -12.99 -5.51
C SER A 245 -6.21 -14.43 -5.56
N ASN A 246 -6.05 -14.97 -6.77
CA ASN A 246 -5.51 -16.32 -6.97
C ASN A 246 -4.04 -16.43 -6.52
N TYR A 247 -3.24 -15.41 -6.84
CA TYR A 247 -1.83 -15.39 -6.45
C TYR A 247 -1.67 -15.40 -4.92
N LEU A 248 -2.38 -14.53 -4.21
CA LEU A 248 -2.36 -14.47 -2.75
C LEU A 248 -2.92 -15.77 -2.12
N GLY A 249 -4.09 -16.23 -2.56
CA GLY A 249 -4.79 -17.33 -1.94
C GLY A 249 -4.21 -18.72 -2.29
N VAL A 250 -3.84 -18.93 -3.55
CA VAL A 250 -3.38 -20.24 -4.04
C VAL A 250 -1.86 -20.33 -4.07
N VAL A 251 -1.19 -19.38 -4.74
CA VAL A 251 0.27 -19.45 -4.92
C VAL A 251 1.01 -19.16 -3.61
N ARG A 252 0.55 -18.16 -2.86
CA ARG A 252 1.15 -17.76 -1.58
C ARG A 252 0.46 -18.37 -0.35
N ALA A 253 -0.61 -19.12 -0.55
CA ALA A 253 -1.38 -19.81 0.48
C ALA A 253 -1.83 -18.90 1.64
N LEU A 254 -2.11 -17.62 1.35
CA LEU A 254 -2.63 -16.68 2.34
C LEU A 254 -4.12 -16.95 2.54
N PRO A 255 -4.61 -17.20 3.76
CA PRO A 255 -6.03 -17.47 4.01
C PRO A 255 -6.93 -16.34 3.51
N SER A 256 -8.08 -16.67 2.94
CA SER A 256 -9.01 -15.69 2.33
C SER A 256 -9.50 -14.60 3.28
N GLY A 257 -9.56 -14.88 4.60
CA GLY A 257 -9.89 -13.87 5.61
C GLY A 257 -8.76 -12.87 5.92
N ARG A 258 -7.56 -13.08 5.36
CA ARG A 258 -6.37 -12.26 5.62
C ARG A 258 -6.15 -11.15 4.59
N PHE A 259 -6.90 -11.16 3.50
CA PHE A 259 -6.85 -10.11 2.50
C PHE A 259 -8.23 -9.83 1.91
N ARG A 260 -8.43 -8.61 1.41
CA ARG A 260 -9.63 -8.19 0.70
C ARG A 260 -9.23 -7.35 -0.52
N ILE A 261 -9.92 -7.56 -1.63
CA ILE A 261 -9.80 -6.72 -2.82
C ILE A 261 -11.04 -5.87 -2.91
N LEU A 262 -10.86 -4.55 -2.91
CA LEU A 262 -11.93 -3.56 -2.98
C LEU A 262 -11.94 -2.94 -4.38
N GLU A 263 -13.08 -3.06 -5.05
CA GLU A 263 -13.26 -2.57 -6.44
C GLU A 263 -13.55 -1.07 -6.50
N THR A 264 -14.06 -0.49 -5.42
CA THR A 264 -14.41 0.93 -5.35
C THR A 264 -13.27 1.74 -4.73
N THR A 265 -12.78 2.70 -5.51
CA THR A 265 -11.82 3.69 -5.01
C THR A 265 -12.58 4.73 -4.17
N PRO A 266 -12.26 4.91 -2.89
CA PRO A 266 -12.82 5.99 -2.08
C PRO A 266 -12.53 7.36 -2.72
N ASP A 267 -13.46 8.33 -2.59
CA ASP A 267 -13.30 9.68 -3.14
C ASP A 267 -12.00 10.38 -2.68
N SER A 268 -11.52 10.06 -1.49
CA SER A 268 -10.24 10.55 -0.95
C SER A 268 -9.00 10.05 -1.72
N LEU A 269 -9.13 9.03 -2.55
CA LEU A 269 -8.05 8.38 -3.28
C LEU A 269 -8.15 8.59 -4.80
N LYS A 270 -8.72 9.69 -5.26
CA LYS A 270 -8.89 9.97 -6.71
C LYS A 270 -7.60 9.64 -7.47
N PRO A 271 -7.63 8.62 -8.35
CA PRO A 271 -6.45 8.21 -9.07
C PRO A 271 -6.09 9.26 -10.13
N VAL A 272 -4.82 9.63 -10.18
CA VAL A 272 -4.31 10.61 -11.15
C VAL A 272 -3.80 9.94 -12.42
N SER A 273 -3.39 8.66 -12.31
CA SER A 273 -2.75 7.90 -13.39
C SER A 273 -3.74 7.21 -14.30
N ALA A 274 -3.43 7.19 -15.60
CA ALA A 274 -4.08 6.31 -16.58
C ALA A 274 -3.77 4.83 -16.32
N THR A 275 -2.58 4.55 -15.77
CA THR A 275 -2.12 3.19 -15.48
C THR A 275 -2.81 2.67 -14.23
N PRO A 276 -3.43 1.49 -14.27
CA PRO A 276 -4.05 0.89 -13.09
C PRO A 276 -3.02 0.50 -12.03
N SER A 277 -3.47 0.41 -10.80
CA SER A 277 -2.64 -0.06 -9.68
C SER A 277 -3.51 -0.59 -8.56
N PHE A 278 -2.94 -1.45 -7.71
CA PHE A 278 -3.51 -1.72 -6.38
C PHE A 278 -2.79 -0.87 -5.35
N ARG A 279 -3.53 -0.06 -4.60
CA ARG A 279 -3.03 0.54 -3.35
C ARG A 279 -3.27 -0.42 -2.21
N MET A 280 -2.26 -0.57 -1.38
CA MET A 280 -2.24 -1.53 -0.28
C MET A 280 -2.40 -0.83 1.05
N TYR A 281 -3.22 -1.41 1.92
CA TYR A 281 -3.44 -0.94 3.27
C TYR A 281 -3.36 -2.10 4.23
N LEU A 282 -2.65 -1.90 5.33
CA LEU A 282 -2.68 -2.83 6.44
C LEU A 282 -3.83 -2.46 7.36
N THR A 283 -4.60 -3.46 7.74
CA THR A 283 -5.73 -3.31 8.66
C THR A 283 -5.59 -4.30 9.82
N GLU A 284 -6.32 -4.07 10.91
CA GLU A 284 -6.33 -5.01 12.01
C GLU A 284 -6.96 -6.33 11.59
N GLY A 285 -6.30 -7.44 11.91
CA GLY A 285 -6.86 -8.77 11.80
C GLY A 285 -7.94 -8.98 12.86
N GLY A 286 -9.06 -9.60 12.49
CA GLY A 286 -10.09 -9.95 13.46
C GLY A 286 -9.50 -10.86 14.55
N SER A 287 -9.80 -10.56 15.82
CA SER A 287 -9.56 -11.48 16.92
C SER A 287 -10.35 -12.77 16.64
N GLN A 288 -9.67 -13.89 16.45
CA GLN A 288 -10.30 -15.19 16.57
C GLN A 288 -10.63 -15.46 18.02
#